data_2761071440788888b126437459a38a51
#
_entry.id   2761071440788888b126437459a38a51
#
_cell.length_a   1.000
_cell.length_b   1.000
_cell.length_c   1.000
_cell.angle_alpha   90.00
_cell.angle_beta   90.00
_cell.angle_gamma   90.00
#
_symmetry.space_group_name_H-M   'P 1'
#
loop_
_entity.id
_entity.type
_entity.pdbx_description
1 polymer ?
#
loop_
_entity_poly.entity_id
_entity_poly.type
_entity_poly.pdbx_seq_one_letter_code
_entity_poly.pdbx_strand_id
1 'polypeptide(L)'
;MKLLSIFGTRPEAVKLAPILLALDGEPGIVSQVCVTGQHRELIDPVLDFFCIAPDFDLGAMQPGQGLNRLAARLIKRLDPILAGARPDRVLVQGDTTSAFAAALAAFHRGIPVAHVEAGLRTYRPDAPFPEEANRRAIALLADMHFAPTPAAKANLAAERLHGAVHVTGNSGLDALRLVLGQIGPAPPAGGGARLVLVTCHRRESFGAPFAGIAAALARLAARPGVEILFLRHPNPGIGAAPAGARTLPPLGLAEFVRLMQRADLILTDSGGVQEEAAALGRPVVILREATERPEGAAMLAGADPDRIVHAAEAWLEGTLPPPAPSDAYGDGFAAARIVDALAGRPVDEFVPNRLAPASSWSMRIS
;
A
#
# COMPACT_ATOMS: atom_id res chain seq x y z
N MET A 1 15.89 19.22 -14.07
CA MET A 1 14.46 18.87 -14.15
C MET A 1 13.78 19.25 -12.84
N LYS A 2 12.62 19.93 -12.89
CA LYS A 2 11.80 20.21 -11.71
C LYS A 2 10.70 19.13 -11.61
N LEU A 3 10.70 18.37 -10.53
CA LEU A 3 9.74 17.30 -10.25
C LEU A 3 8.79 17.74 -9.14
N LEU A 4 7.47 17.59 -9.33
CA LEU A 4 6.47 17.82 -8.30
C LEU A 4 5.79 16.50 -7.92
N SER A 5 6.04 16.00 -6.72
CA SER A 5 5.41 14.82 -6.16
C SER A 5 4.11 15.21 -5.46
N ILE A 6 2.98 14.59 -5.85
CA ILE A 6 1.65 14.95 -5.33
C ILE A 6 0.99 13.73 -4.71
N PHE A 7 0.59 13.83 -3.43
CA PHE A 7 -0.07 12.74 -2.71
C PHE A 7 -0.99 13.25 -1.60
N GLY A 8 -1.88 12.39 -1.10
CA GLY A 8 -2.91 12.82 -0.15
C GLY A 8 -3.27 11.83 0.94
N THR A 9 -2.72 10.61 0.92
CA THR A 9 -3.02 9.58 1.91
C THR A 9 -1.76 9.02 2.56
N ARG A 10 -1.92 8.40 3.73
CA ARG A 10 -0.82 7.77 4.46
C ARG A 10 -0.08 6.70 3.63
N PRO A 11 -0.77 5.75 2.93
CA PRO A 11 -0.08 4.77 2.10
C PRO A 11 0.76 5.40 0.97
N GLU A 12 0.26 6.46 0.34
CA GLU A 12 1.01 7.21 -0.66
C GLU A 12 2.27 7.85 -0.05
N ALA A 13 2.13 8.51 1.11
CA ALA A 13 3.24 9.13 1.82
C ALA A 13 4.34 8.11 2.17
N VAL A 14 3.97 6.94 2.71
CA VAL A 14 4.92 5.87 3.05
C VAL A 14 5.68 5.40 1.82
N LYS A 15 5.00 5.19 0.69
CA LYS A 15 5.62 4.68 -0.54
C LYS A 15 6.44 5.73 -1.29
N LEU A 16 6.06 7.00 -1.20
CA LEU A 16 6.82 8.09 -1.83
C LEU A 16 8.01 8.54 -0.99
N ALA A 17 7.98 8.40 0.34
CA ALA A 17 9.04 8.87 1.21
C ALA A 17 10.45 8.38 0.81
N PRO A 18 10.70 7.08 0.53
CA PRO A 18 12.01 6.63 0.08
C PRO A 18 12.47 7.27 -1.24
N ILE A 19 11.51 7.52 -2.14
CA ILE A 19 11.78 8.17 -3.44
C ILE A 19 12.16 9.63 -3.21
N LEU A 20 11.43 10.35 -2.35
CA LEU A 20 11.71 11.73 -2.00
C LEU A 20 13.08 11.88 -1.33
N LEU A 21 13.43 10.97 -0.41
CA LEU A 21 14.76 10.92 0.19
C LEU A 21 15.86 10.63 -0.83
N ALA A 22 15.62 9.74 -1.79
CA ALA A 22 16.58 9.45 -2.85
C ALA A 22 16.72 10.61 -3.88
N LEU A 23 15.68 11.42 -4.02
CA LEU A 23 15.71 12.63 -4.86
C LEU A 23 16.37 13.82 -4.16
N ASP A 24 16.44 13.78 -2.83
CA ASP A 24 17.11 14.84 -2.08
C ASP A 24 18.62 14.81 -2.35
N GLY A 25 19.12 15.87 -2.92
CA GLY A 25 20.52 15.95 -3.37
C GLY A 25 20.83 15.27 -4.71
N GLU A 26 19.85 14.71 -5.44
CA GLU A 26 20.08 14.16 -6.79
C GLU A 26 20.46 15.27 -7.77
N PRO A 27 21.68 15.22 -8.35
CA PRO A 27 22.13 16.27 -9.25
C PRO A 27 21.20 16.47 -10.46
N GLY A 28 20.82 17.71 -10.73
CA GLY A 28 19.98 18.05 -11.87
C GLY A 28 18.47 17.84 -11.66
N ILE A 29 18.02 17.37 -10.50
CA ILE A 29 16.60 17.27 -10.14
C ILE A 29 16.30 18.20 -8.95
N VAL A 30 15.32 19.08 -9.13
CA VAL A 30 14.74 19.89 -8.06
C VAL A 30 13.42 19.22 -7.67
N SER A 31 13.40 18.55 -6.53
CA SER A 31 12.23 17.85 -6.01
C SER A 31 11.38 18.79 -5.16
N GLN A 32 10.08 18.85 -5.45
CA GLN A 32 9.08 19.56 -4.68
C GLN A 32 7.96 18.61 -4.26
N VAL A 33 7.34 18.89 -3.10
CA VAL A 33 6.31 18.06 -2.49
C VAL A 33 5.03 18.85 -2.32
N CYS A 34 3.90 18.29 -2.82
CA CYS A 34 2.57 18.83 -2.64
C CYS A 34 1.68 17.80 -1.93
N VAL A 35 1.22 18.12 -0.73
CA VAL A 35 0.23 17.30 -0.03
C VAL A 35 -1.18 17.82 -0.31
N THR A 36 -2.11 16.92 -0.60
CA THR A 36 -3.50 17.31 -0.88
C THR A 36 -4.33 17.54 0.38
N GLY A 37 -3.83 17.12 1.55
CA GLY A 37 -4.51 17.28 2.83
C GLY A 37 -5.76 16.39 2.96
N GLN A 38 -5.81 15.24 2.24
CA GLN A 38 -6.95 14.32 2.33
C GLN A 38 -7.08 13.67 3.71
N HIS A 39 -5.96 13.35 4.36
CA HIS A 39 -5.90 12.77 5.72
C HIS A 39 -4.67 13.29 6.46
N ARG A 40 -4.64 14.60 6.74
CA ARG A 40 -3.48 15.26 7.31
C ARG A 40 -2.99 14.64 8.61
N GLU A 41 -3.89 14.35 9.54
CA GLU A 41 -3.56 13.71 10.82
C GLU A 41 -2.87 12.34 10.69
N LEU A 42 -3.06 11.66 9.56
CA LEU A 42 -2.41 10.37 9.27
C LEU A 42 -1.14 10.51 8.45
N ILE A 43 -0.98 11.61 7.71
CA ILE A 43 0.18 11.87 6.85
C ILE A 43 1.30 12.52 7.62
N ASP A 44 0.99 13.54 8.44
CA ASP A 44 1.99 14.31 9.18
C ASP A 44 2.97 13.41 9.99
N PRO A 45 2.51 12.37 10.74
CA PRO A 45 3.43 11.47 11.42
C PRO A 45 4.38 10.68 10.50
N VAL A 46 3.99 10.44 9.24
CA VAL A 46 4.86 9.79 8.25
C VAL A 46 5.89 10.78 7.72
N LEU A 47 5.47 12.01 7.42
CA LEU A 47 6.36 13.06 6.96
C LEU A 47 7.40 13.41 8.03
N ASP A 48 6.97 13.53 9.28
CA ASP A 48 7.84 13.77 10.43
C ASP A 48 8.87 12.64 10.61
N PHE A 49 8.41 11.37 10.48
CA PHE A 49 9.28 10.20 10.61
C PHE A 49 10.41 10.19 9.58
N PHE A 50 10.12 10.62 8.34
CA PHE A 50 11.08 10.70 7.25
C PHE A 50 11.72 12.10 7.08
N CYS A 51 11.42 13.06 7.97
CA CYS A 51 11.90 14.44 7.92
C CYS A 51 11.59 15.13 6.56
N ILE A 52 10.39 14.89 6.01
CA ILE A 52 9.94 15.48 4.74
C ILE A 52 9.06 16.69 5.03
N ALA A 53 9.44 17.86 4.50
CA ALA A 53 8.65 19.09 4.59
C ALA A 53 7.92 19.34 3.25
N PRO A 54 6.58 19.45 3.21
CA PRO A 54 5.86 19.79 1.99
C PRO A 54 6.09 21.25 1.60
N ASP A 55 6.32 21.51 0.28
CA ASP A 55 6.37 22.86 -0.29
C ASP A 55 4.96 23.46 -0.44
N PHE A 56 3.96 22.59 -0.68
CA PHE A 56 2.56 22.99 -0.89
C PHE A 56 1.62 22.10 -0.10
N ASP A 57 0.61 22.71 0.53
CA ASP A 57 -0.49 22.03 1.20
C ASP A 57 -1.83 22.56 0.68
N LEU A 58 -2.62 21.65 0.10
CA LEU A 58 -3.91 22.02 -0.48
C LEU A 58 -5.03 22.13 0.54
N GLY A 59 -4.97 21.45 1.69
CA GLY A 59 -6.05 21.38 2.65
C GLY A 59 -7.40 21.01 2.01
N ALA A 60 -7.41 20.01 1.09
CA ALA A 60 -8.57 19.76 0.24
C ALA A 60 -9.68 18.96 0.90
N MET A 61 -9.43 18.32 2.06
CA MET A 61 -10.45 17.52 2.74
C MET A 61 -11.51 18.38 3.40
N GLN A 62 -12.75 17.91 3.29
CA GLN A 62 -13.88 18.38 4.11
C GLN A 62 -14.67 17.19 4.63
N PRO A 63 -15.17 17.26 5.88
CA PRO A 63 -15.99 16.19 6.44
C PRO A 63 -17.20 15.86 5.55
N GLY A 64 -17.43 14.58 5.32
CA GLY A 64 -18.61 14.10 4.57
C GLY A 64 -18.61 14.39 3.08
N GLN A 65 -17.51 14.88 2.48
CA GLN A 65 -17.47 15.10 1.03
C GLN A 65 -17.41 13.79 0.23
N GLY A 66 -18.24 13.71 -0.83
CA GLY A 66 -18.16 12.61 -1.79
C GLY A 66 -16.99 12.74 -2.76
N LEU A 67 -16.66 11.65 -3.45
CA LEU A 67 -15.52 11.56 -4.36
C LEU A 67 -15.53 12.63 -5.47
N ASN A 68 -16.68 12.92 -6.07
CA ASN A 68 -16.79 13.95 -7.12
C ASN A 68 -16.43 15.34 -6.60
N ARG A 69 -16.86 15.70 -5.38
CA ARG A 69 -16.52 16.99 -4.76
C ARG A 69 -15.03 17.05 -4.41
N LEU A 70 -14.46 15.94 -3.95
CA LEU A 70 -13.03 15.83 -3.69
C LEU A 70 -12.22 16.04 -4.98
N ALA A 71 -12.51 15.29 -6.04
CA ALA A 71 -11.81 15.38 -7.32
C ALA A 71 -11.87 16.80 -7.91
N ALA A 72 -13.09 17.40 -7.96
CA ALA A 72 -13.26 18.76 -8.47
C ALA A 72 -12.46 19.81 -7.69
N ARG A 73 -12.42 19.67 -6.35
CA ARG A 73 -11.66 20.57 -5.48
C ARG A 73 -10.16 20.41 -5.66
N LEU A 74 -9.68 19.16 -5.78
CA LEU A 74 -8.27 18.86 -6.02
C LEU A 74 -7.81 19.48 -7.32
N ILE A 75 -8.51 19.26 -8.42
CA ILE A 75 -8.19 19.83 -9.73
C ILE A 75 -8.14 21.36 -9.65
N LYS A 76 -9.18 21.99 -9.05
CA LYS A 76 -9.24 23.44 -8.90
C LYS A 76 -8.07 24.02 -8.09
N ARG A 77 -7.63 23.33 -7.02
CA ARG A 77 -6.54 23.82 -6.17
C ARG A 77 -5.15 23.49 -6.72
N LEU A 78 -5.00 22.40 -7.46
CA LEU A 78 -3.77 22.03 -8.12
C LEU A 78 -3.44 22.96 -9.29
N ASP A 79 -4.43 23.45 -10.00
CA ASP A 79 -4.24 24.26 -11.21
C ASP A 79 -3.33 25.48 -11.00
N PRO A 80 -3.52 26.35 -9.99
CA PRO A 80 -2.63 27.48 -9.74
C PRO A 80 -1.24 27.05 -9.26
N ILE A 81 -1.12 25.92 -8.53
CA ILE A 81 0.20 25.40 -8.11
C ILE A 81 1.00 24.93 -9.32
N LEU A 82 0.39 24.14 -10.21
CA LEU A 82 1.02 23.69 -11.44
C LEU A 82 1.43 24.88 -12.33
N ALA A 83 0.59 25.93 -12.40
CA ALA A 83 0.89 27.15 -13.14
C ALA A 83 2.08 27.92 -12.55
N GLY A 84 2.16 28.02 -11.23
CA GLY A 84 3.21 28.75 -10.51
C GLY A 84 4.52 27.97 -10.43
N ALA A 85 4.47 26.72 -10.02
CA ALA A 85 5.63 25.84 -9.86
C ALA A 85 6.24 25.47 -11.22
N ARG A 86 5.44 25.33 -12.27
CA ARG A 86 5.85 24.92 -13.62
C ARG A 86 6.79 23.71 -13.58
N PRO A 87 6.36 22.56 -13.02
CA PRO A 87 7.20 21.39 -13.00
C PRO A 87 7.38 20.81 -14.40
N ASP A 88 8.56 20.26 -14.67
CA ASP A 88 8.82 19.53 -15.90
C ASP A 88 8.12 18.18 -15.92
N ARG A 89 7.81 17.62 -14.73
CA ARG A 89 7.11 16.36 -14.53
C ARG A 89 6.36 16.34 -13.20
N VAL A 90 5.21 15.67 -13.17
CA VAL A 90 4.47 15.33 -11.95
C VAL A 90 4.67 13.87 -11.63
N LEU A 91 4.93 13.55 -10.35
CA LEU A 91 4.99 12.18 -9.82
C LEU A 91 3.76 11.90 -8.97
N VAL A 92 3.04 10.84 -9.29
CA VAL A 92 1.90 10.33 -8.52
C VAL A 92 2.12 8.87 -8.12
N GLN A 93 1.48 8.44 -7.04
CA GLN A 93 1.60 7.08 -6.53
C GLN A 93 0.24 6.42 -6.41
N GLY A 94 0.13 5.16 -6.85
CA GLY A 94 -1.05 4.32 -6.62
C GLY A 94 -2.28 4.80 -7.39
N ASP A 95 -3.43 4.76 -6.71
CA ASP A 95 -4.73 4.74 -7.36
C ASP A 95 -5.82 5.53 -6.61
N THR A 96 -5.41 6.39 -5.70
CA THR A 96 -6.35 7.24 -4.96
C THR A 96 -7.03 8.27 -5.86
N THR A 97 -8.14 8.83 -5.41
CA THR A 97 -8.75 9.99 -6.08
C THR A 97 -7.78 11.19 -6.12
N SER A 98 -6.88 11.31 -5.15
CA SER A 98 -5.83 12.35 -5.15
C SER A 98 -4.83 12.13 -6.27
N ALA A 99 -4.32 10.91 -6.44
CA ALA A 99 -3.40 10.55 -7.52
C ALA A 99 -4.05 10.77 -8.90
N PHE A 100 -5.29 10.31 -9.08
CA PHE A 100 -6.02 10.51 -10.33
C PHE A 100 -6.25 11.99 -10.65
N ALA A 101 -6.74 12.78 -9.67
CA ALA A 101 -6.97 14.21 -9.88
C ALA A 101 -5.68 14.98 -10.19
N ALA A 102 -4.55 14.59 -9.56
CA ALA A 102 -3.25 15.17 -9.83
C ALA A 102 -2.74 14.84 -11.24
N ALA A 103 -2.83 13.56 -11.65
CA ALA A 103 -2.45 13.13 -12.99
C ALA A 103 -3.29 13.85 -14.07
N LEU A 104 -4.62 13.96 -13.86
CA LEU A 104 -5.51 14.64 -14.79
C LEU A 104 -5.21 16.14 -14.88
N ALA A 105 -4.98 16.82 -13.75
CA ALA A 105 -4.65 18.24 -13.73
C ALA A 105 -3.31 18.53 -14.42
N ALA A 106 -2.30 17.66 -14.23
CA ALA A 106 -1.03 17.75 -14.92
C ALA A 106 -1.18 17.54 -16.43
N PHE A 107 -1.91 16.48 -16.82
CA PHE A 107 -2.19 16.17 -18.22
C PHE A 107 -2.89 17.33 -18.95
N HIS A 108 -3.89 17.97 -18.35
CA HIS A 108 -4.58 19.12 -18.94
C HIS A 108 -3.66 20.33 -19.17
N ARG A 109 -2.53 20.41 -18.46
CA ARG A 109 -1.50 21.43 -18.64
C ARG A 109 -0.36 21.00 -19.54
N GLY A 110 -0.42 19.81 -20.14
CA GLY A 110 0.65 19.26 -20.97
C GLY A 110 1.91 18.91 -20.15
N ILE A 111 1.77 18.71 -18.83
CA ILE A 111 2.88 18.33 -17.96
C ILE A 111 2.95 16.80 -17.94
N PRO A 112 4.10 16.19 -18.29
CA PRO A 112 4.33 14.76 -18.23
C PRO A 112 4.07 14.17 -16.84
N VAL A 113 3.52 12.96 -16.78
CA VAL A 113 3.17 12.27 -15.53
C VAL A 113 3.95 10.97 -15.38
N ALA A 114 4.63 10.80 -14.25
CA ALA A 114 5.22 9.54 -13.83
C ALA A 114 4.34 8.88 -12.77
N HIS A 115 4.06 7.59 -12.95
CA HIS A 115 3.15 6.82 -12.09
C HIS A 115 3.89 5.70 -11.35
N VAL A 116 4.01 5.84 -10.04
CA VAL A 116 4.58 4.84 -9.13
C VAL A 116 3.50 3.82 -8.76
N GLU A 117 3.88 2.53 -8.69
CA GLU A 117 2.98 1.39 -8.47
C GLU A 117 1.98 1.20 -9.61
N ALA A 118 2.46 1.40 -10.83
CA ALA A 118 1.67 1.25 -12.04
C ALA A 118 1.45 -0.23 -12.42
N GLY A 119 0.31 -0.53 -13.04
CA GLY A 119 0.08 -1.84 -13.65
C GLY A 119 -0.57 -2.91 -12.79
N LEU A 120 -0.84 -2.66 -11.51
CA LEU A 120 -1.70 -3.54 -10.71
C LEU A 120 -3.11 -3.56 -11.30
N ARG A 121 -3.72 -4.76 -11.44
CA ARG A 121 -5.06 -4.91 -12.03
C ARG A 121 -5.86 -6.00 -11.35
N THR A 122 -7.16 -5.70 -11.15
CA THR A 122 -8.18 -6.71 -10.89
C THR A 122 -9.07 -6.92 -12.11
N TYR A 123 -9.07 -5.96 -13.05
CA TYR A 123 -9.99 -5.87 -14.19
C TYR A 123 -11.48 -5.82 -13.79
N ARG A 124 -11.75 -5.52 -12.53
CA ARG A 124 -13.09 -5.33 -11.98
C ARG A 124 -13.25 -3.88 -11.52
N PRO A 125 -13.92 -3.01 -12.30
CA PRO A 125 -14.02 -1.58 -11.98
C PRO A 125 -14.69 -1.28 -10.63
N ASP A 126 -15.44 -2.22 -10.11
CA ASP A 126 -16.15 -2.19 -8.84
C ASP A 126 -15.34 -2.75 -7.66
N ALA A 127 -14.18 -3.38 -7.91
CA ALA A 127 -13.40 -4.05 -6.85
C ALA A 127 -11.88 -4.04 -7.10
N PRO A 128 -11.12 -3.21 -6.37
CA PRO A 128 -11.54 -2.21 -5.37
C PRO A 128 -12.14 -0.95 -6.02
N PHE A 129 -13.11 -0.35 -5.35
CA PHE A 129 -13.76 0.88 -5.83
C PHE A 129 -13.36 2.09 -4.96
N PRO A 130 -12.91 3.23 -5.56
CA PRO A 130 -12.79 3.54 -7.00
C PRO A 130 -11.41 3.22 -7.58
N GLU A 131 -10.54 2.53 -6.85
CA GLU A 131 -9.11 2.39 -7.12
C GLU A 131 -8.81 1.75 -8.47
N GLU A 132 -9.54 0.68 -8.87
CA GLU A 132 -9.28 0.03 -10.17
C GLU A 132 -9.55 0.96 -11.36
N ALA A 133 -10.62 1.74 -11.29
CA ALA A 133 -10.93 2.71 -12.33
C ALA A 133 -9.89 3.84 -12.37
N ASN A 134 -9.48 4.34 -11.19
CA ASN A 134 -8.47 5.40 -11.09
C ASN A 134 -7.13 4.95 -11.66
N ARG A 135 -6.60 3.75 -11.28
CA ARG A 135 -5.29 3.29 -11.74
C ARG A 135 -5.23 3.08 -13.24
N ARG A 136 -6.32 2.62 -13.84
CA ARG A 136 -6.43 2.47 -15.31
C ARG A 136 -6.48 3.83 -16.00
N ALA A 137 -7.22 4.79 -15.43
CA ALA A 137 -7.25 6.15 -15.97
C ALA A 137 -5.90 6.85 -15.85
N ILE A 138 -5.19 6.73 -14.71
CA ILE A 138 -3.84 7.27 -14.55
C ILE A 138 -2.88 6.67 -15.59
N ALA A 139 -2.98 5.36 -15.83
CA ALA A 139 -2.12 4.69 -16.80
C ALA A 139 -2.28 5.23 -18.24
N LEU A 140 -3.46 5.74 -18.61
CA LEU A 140 -3.69 6.42 -19.90
C LEU A 140 -3.07 7.83 -19.95
N LEU A 141 -2.92 8.49 -18.80
CA LEU A 141 -2.42 9.87 -18.70
C LEU A 141 -0.91 9.94 -18.51
N ALA A 142 -0.31 8.88 -17.94
CA ALA A 142 1.10 8.83 -17.64
C ALA A 142 1.95 8.42 -18.86
N ASP A 143 3.16 8.95 -18.94
CA ASP A 143 4.16 8.64 -19.98
C ASP A 143 5.38 7.87 -19.41
N MET A 144 5.41 7.66 -18.07
CA MET A 144 6.41 6.86 -17.40
C MET A 144 5.74 6.04 -16.29
N HIS A 145 5.95 4.72 -16.32
CA HIS A 145 5.27 3.77 -15.44
C HIS A 145 6.29 2.96 -14.64
N PHE A 146 6.20 3.00 -13.33
CA PHE A 146 7.02 2.21 -12.41
C PHE A 146 6.20 1.05 -11.88
N ALA A 147 6.37 -0.11 -12.51
CA ALA A 147 5.65 -1.33 -12.17
C ALA A 147 6.33 -2.03 -10.98
N PRO A 148 5.58 -2.43 -9.94
CA PRO A 148 6.17 -3.11 -8.79
C PRO A 148 6.64 -4.53 -9.12
N THR A 149 6.03 -5.20 -10.09
CA THR A 149 6.33 -6.58 -10.46
C THR A 149 6.34 -6.79 -11.97
N PRO A 150 6.99 -7.87 -12.46
CA PRO A 150 6.89 -8.24 -13.88
C PRO A 150 5.44 -8.48 -14.35
N ALA A 151 4.57 -8.99 -13.47
CA ALA A 151 3.15 -9.18 -13.79
C ALA A 151 2.45 -7.83 -14.01
N ALA A 152 2.74 -6.83 -13.18
CA ALA A 152 2.21 -5.47 -13.36
C ALA A 152 2.70 -4.83 -14.69
N LYS A 153 3.98 -5.03 -15.07
CA LYS A 153 4.51 -4.62 -16.38
C LYS A 153 3.77 -5.32 -17.53
N ALA A 154 3.49 -6.62 -17.39
CA ALA A 154 2.75 -7.38 -18.40
C ALA A 154 1.31 -6.86 -18.60
N ASN A 155 0.63 -6.46 -17.53
CA ASN A 155 -0.69 -5.84 -17.59
C ASN A 155 -0.66 -4.53 -18.41
N LEU A 156 0.33 -3.65 -18.16
CA LEU A 156 0.50 -2.39 -18.91
C LEU A 156 0.79 -2.65 -20.39
N ALA A 157 1.63 -3.64 -20.70
CA ALA A 157 1.93 -4.03 -22.08
C ALA A 157 0.69 -4.55 -22.81
N ALA A 158 -0.16 -5.33 -22.14
CA ALA A 158 -1.42 -5.84 -22.70
C ALA A 158 -2.42 -4.71 -23.03
N GLU A 159 -2.40 -3.61 -22.29
CA GLU A 159 -3.25 -2.44 -22.50
C GLU A 159 -2.72 -1.51 -23.60
N ARG A 160 -1.53 -1.78 -24.16
CA ARG A 160 -0.89 -1.00 -25.23
C ARG A 160 -0.78 0.49 -24.92
N LEU A 161 -0.40 0.79 -23.71
CA LEU A 161 -0.21 2.18 -23.25
C LEU A 161 1.06 2.78 -23.85
N HIS A 162 1.09 4.11 -23.93
CA HIS A 162 2.28 4.84 -24.35
C HIS A 162 3.25 5.02 -23.16
N GLY A 163 4.49 5.39 -23.48
CA GLY A 163 5.50 5.72 -22.50
C GLY A 163 6.41 4.56 -22.08
N ALA A 164 7.36 4.88 -21.22
CA ALA A 164 8.32 3.92 -20.71
C ALA A 164 7.75 3.13 -19.53
N VAL A 165 8.03 1.83 -19.47
CA VAL A 165 7.61 0.95 -18.36
C VAL A 165 8.84 0.28 -17.77
N HIS A 166 9.11 0.54 -16.48
CA HIS A 166 10.21 -0.04 -15.73
C HIS A 166 9.69 -0.92 -14.59
N VAL A 167 10.24 -2.12 -14.42
CA VAL A 167 10.00 -2.94 -13.23
C VAL A 167 10.94 -2.48 -12.13
N THR A 168 10.40 -1.85 -11.10
CA THR A 168 11.22 -1.25 -10.05
C THR A 168 11.21 -1.99 -8.72
N GLY A 169 10.23 -2.85 -8.48
CA GLY A 169 9.82 -3.25 -7.15
C GLY A 169 8.85 -2.22 -6.52
N ASN A 170 8.27 -2.55 -5.37
CA ASN A 170 7.39 -1.63 -4.65
C ASN A 170 8.19 -0.81 -3.62
N SER A 171 8.14 0.50 -3.72
CA SER A 171 8.82 1.44 -2.81
C SER A 171 8.31 1.39 -1.37
N GLY A 172 7.17 0.74 -1.10
CA GLY A 172 6.75 0.40 0.26
C GLY A 172 7.75 -0.51 0.99
N LEU A 173 8.46 -1.38 0.26
CA LEU A 173 9.51 -2.24 0.83
C LEU A 173 10.80 -1.46 1.10
N ASP A 174 11.07 -0.41 0.33
CA ASP A 174 12.14 0.54 0.65
C ASP A 174 11.83 1.27 1.98
N ALA A 175 10.57 1.71 2.15
CA ALA A 175 10.13 2.31 3.41
C ALA A 175 10.27 1.32 4.58
N LEU A 176 9.80 0.09 4.39
CA LEU A 176 9.95 -0.98 5.39
C LEU A 176 11.43 -1.17 5.77
N ARG A 177 12.34 -1.25 4.80
CA ARG A 177 13.78 -1.39 5.03
C ARG A 177 14.35 -0.22 5.83
N LEU A 178 13.96 1.02 5.50
CA LEU A 178 14.40 2.21 6.24
C LEU A 178 13.90 2.19 7.68
N VAL A 179 12.63 1.82 7.89
CA VAL A 179 12.07 1.68 9.24
C VAL A 179 12.79 0.60 10.04
N LEU A 180 13.01 -0.58 9.45
CA LEU A 180 13.73 -1.68 10.09
C LEU A 180 15.16 -1.29 10.48
N GLY A 181 15.83 -0.50 9.64
CA GLY A 181 17.16 0.05 9.94
C GLY A 181 17.17 0.95 11.18
N GLN A 182 16.09 1.68 11.43
CA GLN A 182 15.98 2.56 12.61
C GLN A 182 15.54 1.81 13.89
N ILE A 183 14.58 0.87 13.78
CA ILE A 183 14.02 0.22 14.97
C ILE A 183 14.76 -1.06 15.37
N GLY A 184 15.55 -1.63 14.46
CA GLY A 184 16.22 -2.92 14.66
C GLY A 184 15.28 -4.13 14.67
N PRO A 185 15.81 -5.32 14.96
CA PRO A 185 15.03 -6.55 15.05
C PRO A 185 14.06 -6.49 16.24
N ALA A 186 12.90 -7.13 16.10
CA ALA A 186 12.01 -7.30 17.23
C ALA A 186 12.66 -8.17 18.31
N PRO A 187 12.44 -7.89 19.60
CA PRO A 187 12.84 -8.80 20.65
C PRO A 187 12.19 -10.18 20.42
N PRO A 188 12.88 -11.28 20.76
CA PRO A 188 12.33 -12.62 20.62
C PRO A 188 10.96 -12.69 21.30
N ALA A 189 10.03 -13.40 20.67
CA ALA A 189 8.72 -13.66 21.27
C ALA A 189 8.95 -14.39 22.61
N GLY A 190 8.67 -13.74 23.71
CA GLY A 190 8.60 -14.41 25.02
C GLY A 190 7.56 -15.49 24.93
N GLY A 191 7.79 -16.69 25.43
CA GLY A 191 6.93 -17.89 25.31
C GLY A 191 5.50 -17.71 25.84
N GLY A 192 4.77 -16.77 25.25
CA GLY A 192 3.41 -16.35 25.58
C GLY A 192 2.40 -16.79 24.51
N ALA A 193 1.26 -16.11 24.49
CA ALA A 193 0.20 -16.34 23.53
C ALA A 193 0.67 -16.04 22.08
N ARG A 194 0.13 -16.77 21.12
CA ARG A 194 0.28 -16.49 19.68
C ARG A 194 -0.40 -15.18 19.33
N LEU A 195 0.36 -14.25 18.75
CA LEU A 195 -0.09 -12.92 18.43
C LEU A 195 -0.69 -12.87 17.01
N VAL A 196 -1.99 -12.58 16.93
CA VAL A 196 -2.71 -12.33 15.69
C VAL A 196 -2.92 -10.82 15.53
N LEU A 197 -2.28 -10.23 14.53
CA LEU A 197 -2.44 -8.81 14.19
C LEU A 197 -3.54 -8.67 13.13
N VAL A 198 -4.52 -7.81 13.39
CA VAL A 198 -5.66 -7.62 12.48
C VAL A 198 -5.75 -6.18 12.04
N THR A 199 -5.80 -5.97 10.71
CA THR A 199 -6.10 -4.67 10.11
C THR A 199 -7.26 -4.80 9.12
N CYS A 200 -8.29 -3.98 9.28
CA CYS A 200 -9.45 -3.94 8.39
C CYS A 200 -9.89 -2.49 8.23
N HIS A 201 -9.86 -1.96 7.01
CA HIS A 201 -10.12 -0.54 6.76
C HIS A 201 -10.76 -0.24 5.40
N ARG A 202 -10.89 -1.22 4.52
CA ARG A 202 -11.48 -1.01 3.20
C ARG A 202 -13.00 -0.89 3.27
N ARG A 203 -13.57 -0.05 2.40
CA ARG A 203 -15.04 0.17 2.33
C ARG A 203 -15.80 -1.11 2.01
N GLU A 204 -15.23 -1.97 1.19
CA GLU A 204 -15.79 -3.28 0.83
C GLU A 204 -15.91 -4.25 2.02
N SER A 205 -15.13 -4.00 3.09
CA SER A 205 -15.18 -4.77 4.33
C SER A 205 -16.26 -4.28 5.31
N PHE A 206 -16.99 -3.19 5.02
CA PHE A 206 -17.97 -2.62 5.97
C PHE A 206 -19.32 -3.35 5.94
N GLY A 207 -20.07 -3.24 7.04
CA GLY A 207 -21.39 -3.84 7.17
C GLY A 207 -21.37 -5.35 7.35
N ALA A 208 -22.10 -6.09 6.51
CA ALA A 208 -22.21 -7.54 6.61
C ALA A 208 -20.87 -8.28 6.49
N PRO A 209 -19.93 -7.91 5.59
CA PRO A 209 -18.61 -8.51 5.56
C PRO A 209 -17.85 -8.35 6.88
N PHE A 210 -17.92 -7.18 7.52
CA PHE A 210 -17.28 -6.97 8.82
C PHE A 210 -17.88 -7.85 9.92
N ALA A 211 -19.18 -8.10 9.89
CA ALA A 211 -19.82 -9.01 10.85
C ALA A 211 -19.26 -10.43 10.76
N GLY A 212 -19.00 -10.95 9.55
CA GLY A 212 -18.35 -12.24 9.32
C GLY A 212 -16.93 -12.26 9.86
N ILE A 213 -16.15 -11.22 9.56
CA ILE A 213 -14.78 -11.04 10.07
C ILE A 213 -14.80 -11.01 11.62
N ALA A 214 -15.70 -10.22 12.22
CA ALA A 214 -15.82 -10.11 13.67
C ALA A 214 -16.19 -11.44 14.34
N ALA A 215 -17.06 -12.24 13.72
CA ALA A 215 -17.42 -13.58 14.20
C ALA A 215 -16.21 -14.53 14.17
N ALA A 216 -15.41 -14.49 13.09
CA ALA A 216 -14.17 -15.26 13.02
C ALA A 216 -13.18 -14.87 14.12
N LEU A 217 -12.98 -13.57 14.33
CA LEU A 217 -12.05 -13.06 15.35
C LEU A 217 -12.49 -13.43 16.76
N ALA A 218 -13.80 -13.41 17.07
CA ALA A 218 -14.33 -13.84 18.36
C ALA A 218 -14.07 -15.33 18.60
N ARG A 219 -14.20 -16.17 17.58
CA ARG A 219 -13.88 -17.62 17.66
C ARG A 219 -12.38 -17.85 17.90
N LEU A 220 -11.52 -17.13 17.19
CA LEU A 220 -10.07 -17.22 17.37
C LEU A 220 -9.63 -16.71 18.76
N ALA A 221 -10.23 -15.63 19.25
CA ALA A 221 -9.95 -15.06 20.58
C ALA A 221 -10.37 -16.00 21.74
N ALA A 222 -11.35 -16.88 21.52
CA ALA A 222 -11.76 -17.88 22.50
C ALA A 222 -10.76 -19.04 22.65
N ARG A 223 -9.77 -19.15 21.75
CA ARG A 223 -8.77 -20.23 21.81
C ARG A 223 -7.71 -19.93 22.88
N PRO A 224 -7.37 -20.92 23.71
CA PRO A 224 -6.29 -20.78 24.69
C PRO A 224 -4.95 -20.45 23.99
N GLY A 225 -4.23 -19.47 24.53
CA GLY A 225 -2.91 -19.09 24.01
C GLY A 225 -2.95 -18.27 22.71
N VAL A 226 -4.06 -17.67 22.33
CA VAL A 226 -4.18 -16.71 21.22
C VAL A 226 -4.51 -15.33 21.76
N GLU A 227 -3.74 -14.32 21.35
CA GLU A 227 -3.99 -12.90 21.60
C GLU A 227 -4.30 -12.23 20.26
N ILE A 228 -5.43 -11.51 20.16
CA ILE A 228 -5.82 -10.75 18.98
C ILE A 228 -5.64 -9.27 19.23
N LEU A 229 -4.80 -8.62 18.42
CA LEU A 229 -4.65 -7.17 18.36
C LEU A 229 -5.37 -6.63 17.13
N PHE A 230 -6.47 -5.92 17.36
CA PHE A 230 -7.25 -5.29 16.30
C PHE A 230 -6.89 -3.80 16.18
N LEU A 231 -6.28 -3.38 15.07
CA LEU A 231 -6.00 -1.97 14.82
C LEU A 231 -7.27 -1.29 14.30
N ARG A 232 -7.79 -0.39 15.12
CA ARG A 232 -8.98 0.38 14.76
C ARG A 232 -8.63 1.45 13.73
N HIS A 233 -9.31 1.42 12.59
CA HIS A 233 -9.25 2.53 11.63
C HIS A 233 -10.15 3.68 12.11
N PRO A 234 -9.77 4.97 11.89
CA PRO A 234 -10.57 6.13 12.31
C PRO A 234 -11.94 6.24 11.65
N ASN A 235 -12.18 5.52 10.55
CA ASN A 235 -13.46 5.54 9.85
C ASN A 235 -14.58 4.93 10.72
N PRO A 236 -15.66 5.68 11.03
CA PRO A 236 -16.75 5.21 11.86
C PRO A 236 -17.60 4.08 11.21
N GLY A 237 -17.44 3.84 9.90
CA GLY A 237 -18.12 2.75 9.20
C GLY A 237 -17.61 1.35 9.58
N ILE A 238 -16.48 1.27 10.30
CA ILE A 238 -16.02 0.01 10.91
C ILE A 238 -16.84 -0.21 12.18
N GLY A 239 -17.47 -1.38 12.29
CA GLY A 239 -18.31 -1.77 13.41
C GLY A 239 -17.58 -1.79 14.75
N ALA A 240 -18.28 -2.21 15.80
CA ALA A 240 -17.70 -2.38 17.14
C ALA A 240 -16.52 -3.37 17.10
N ALA A 241 -15.56 -3.17 17.99
CA ALA A 241 -14.43 -4.08 18.12
C ALA A 241 -14.91 -5.52 18.34
N PRO A 242 -14.30 -6.52 17.69
CA PRO A 242 -14.66 -7.92 17.87
C PRO A 242 -14.51 -8.36 19.33
N ALA A 243 -15.43 -9.21 19.81
CA ALA A 243 -15.38 -9.73 21.17
C ALA A 243 -14.06 -10.49 21.41
N GLY A 244 -13.43 -10.26 22.55
CA GLY A 244 -12.16 -10.89 22.93
C GLY A 244 -10.92 -10.32 22.25
N ALA A 245 -11.05 -9.41 21.28
CA ALA A 245 -9.90 -8.73 20.68
C ALA A 245 -9.51 -7.48 21.49
N ARG A 246 -8.21 -7.29 21.70
CA ARG A 246 -7.67 -6.05 22.25
C ARG A 246 -7.57 -5.03 21.11
N THR A 247 -8.33 -3.94 21.25
CA THR A 247 -8.32 -2.86 20.25
C THR A 247 -7.18 -1.89 20.53
N LEU A 248 -6.44 -1.56 19.47
CA LEU A 248 -5.41 -0.52 19.50
C LEU A 248 -5.85 0.69 18.65
N PRO A 249 -5.48 1.91 19.04
CA PRO A 249 -5.64 3.09 18.19
C PRO A 249 -4.76 2.98 16.93
N PRO A 250 -4.92 3.88 15.97
CA PRO A 250 -3.97 4.01 14.86
C PRO A 250 -2.55 4.19 15.40
N LEU A 251 -1.61 3.42 14.89
CA LEU A 251 -0.21 3.40 15.33
C LEU A 251 0.68 4.22 14.40
N GLY A 252 1.78 4.73 14.95
CA GLY A 252 2.90 5.23 14.16
C GLY A 252 3.52 4.14 13.28
N LEU A 253 4.28 4.57 12.27
CA LEU A 253 4.85 3.64 11.28
C LEU A 253 5.82 2.63 11.94
N ALA A 254 6.71 3.11 12.80
CA ALA A 254 7.68 2.27 13.51
C ALA A 254 7.01 1.25 14.46
N GLU A 255 5.98 1.68 15.19
CA GLU A 255 5.23 0.81 16.09
C GLU A 255 4.48 -0.28 15.32
N PHE A 256 3.86 0.09 14.18
CA PHE A 256 3.15 -0.86 13.32
C PHE A 256 4.09 -1.91 12.74
N VAL A 257 5.25 -1.51 12.21
CA VAL A 257 6.27 -2.44 11.71
C VAL A 257 6.78 -3.36 12.82
N ARG A 258 6.97 -2.83 14.04
CA ARG A 258 7.39 -3.62 15.20
C ARG A 258 6.34 -4.66 15.60
N LEU A 259 5.04 -4.33 15.49
CA LEU A 259 3.97 -5.31 15.71
C LEU A 259 3.94 -6.38 14.60
N MET A 260 4.11 -6.00 13.34
CA MET A 260 4.21 -6.97 12.25
C MET A 260 5.38 -7.92 12.44
N GLN A 261 6.56 -7.44 12.88
CA GLN A 261 7.71 -8.31 13.18
C GLN A 261 7.41 -9.34 14.29
N ARG A 262 6.51 -9.02 15.23
CA ARG A 262 6.15 -9.87 16.36
C ARG A 262 4.96 -10.80 16.08
N ALA A 263 4.14 -10.46 15.10
CA ALA A 263 2.93 -11.22 14.80
C ALA A 263 3.26 -12.66 14.36
N ASP A 264 2.58 -13.62 14.93
CA ASP A 264 2.59 -15.01 14.46
C ASP A 264 1.69 -15.21 13.23
N LEU A 265 0.67 -14.35 13.09
CA LEU A 265 -0.26 -14.32 11.97
C LEU A 265 -0.78 -12.90 11.75
N ILE A 266 -0.96 -12.51 10.49
CA ILE A 266 -1.56 -11.23 10.10
C ILE A 266 -2.85 -11.50 9.33
N LEU A 267 -3.96 -10.89 9.76
CA LEU A 267 -5.24 -10.89 9.06
C LEU A 267 -5.46 -9.48 8.51
N THR A 268 -5.60 -9.33 7.18
CA THR A 268 -5.64 -7.99 6.59
C THR A 268 -6.46 -7.89 5.31
N ASP A 269 -7.09 -6.73 5.09
CA ASP A 269 -7.63 -6.31 3.79
C ASP A 269 -6.71 -5.34 3.03
N SER A 270 -5.57 -4.98 3.63
CA SER A 270 -4.60 -4.02 3.07
C SER A 270 -3.61 -4.67 2.10
N GLY A 271 -3.52 -4.12 0.87
CA GLY A 271 -2.52 -4.56 -0.10
C GLY A 271 -1.08 -4.31 0.35
N GLY A 272 -0.78 -3.15 0.94
CA GLY A 272 0.57 -2.84 1.44
C GLY A 272 1.01 -3.79 2.55
N VAL A 273 0.12 -4.12 3.47
CA VAL A 273 0.42 -5.07 4.56
C VAL A 273 0.71 -6.48 4.02
N GLN A 274 0.06 -6.89 2.92
CA GLN A 274 0.37 -8.17 2.26
C GLN A 274 1.82 -8.21 1.78
N GLU A 275 2.29 -7.13 1.14
CA GLU A 275 3.65 -6.99 0.63
C GLU A 275 4.68 -6.95 1.77
N GLU A 276 4.42 -6.11 2.77
CA GLU A 276 5.29 -5.94 3.95
C GLU A 276 5.39 -7.24 4.78
N ALA A 277 4.28 -7.94 4.98
CA ALA A 277 4.25 -9.21 5.70
C ALA A 277 5.02 -10.30 4.96
N ALA A 278 4.89 -10.38 3.62
CA ALA A 278 5.67 -11.29 2.79
C ALA A 278 7.18 -11.02 2.92
N ALA A 279 7.60 -9.75 2.88
CA ALA A 279 8.98 -9.35 3.08
C ALA A 279 9.52 -9.69 4.48
N LEU A 280 8.65 -9.66 5.50
CA LEU A 280 8.99 -10.05 6.88
C LEU A 280 8.91 -11.55 7.13
N GLY A 281 8.49 -12.37 6.16
CA GLY A 281 8.25 -13.80 6.34
C GLY A 281 7.13 -14.09 7.35
N ARG A 282 6.07 -13.26 7.35
CA ARG A 282 4.93 -13.45 8.23
C ARG A 282 3.74 -14.06 7.49
N PRO A 283 3.06 -15.06 8.09
CA PRO A 283 1.85 -15.62 7.52
C PRO A 283 0.75 -14.57 7.39
N VAL A 284 0.03 -14.61 6.26
CA VAL A 284 -1.05 -13.66 5.97
C VAL A 284 -2.32 -14.38 5.55
N VAL A 285 -3.44 -14.00 6.15
CA VAL A 285 -4.78 -14.32 5.65
C VAL A 285 -5.42 -13.02 5.12
N ILE A 286 -5.83 -13.05 3.87
CA ILE A 286 -6.40 -11.90 3.16
C ILE A 286 -7.92 -11.90 3.35
N LEU A 287 -8.43 -10.84 3.97
CA LEU A 287 -9.85 -10.64 4.28
C LEU A 287 -10.61 -10.01 3.09
N ARG A 288 -10.35 -10.52 1.87
CA ARG A 288 -10.95 -10.05 0.61
C ARG A 288 -11.26 -11.22 -0.30
N GLU A 289 -12.23 -11.04 -1.21
CA GLU A 289 -12.59 -12.04 -2.23
C GLU A 289 -11.62 -12.08 -3.42
N ALA A 290 -10.89 -10.99 -3.65
CA ALA A 290 -9.89 -10.88 -4.70
C ALA A 290 -8.75 -9.97 -4.27
N THR A 291 -7.55 -10.20 -4.82
CA THR A 291 -6.39 -9.34 -4.61
C THR A 291 -5.73 -9.03 -5.95
N GLU A 292 -5.25 -7.81 -6.09
CA GLU A 292 -4.38 -7.36 -7.19
C GLU A 292 -2.91 -7.74 -6.99
N ARG A 293 -2.61 -8.47 -5.91
CA ARG A 293 -1.27 -8.89 -5.47
C ARG A 293 -1.23 -10.42 -5.30
N PRO A 294 -1.21 -11.17 -6.40
CA PRO A 294 -1.24 -12.64 -6.35
C PRO A 294 0.08 -13.27 -5.93
N GLU A 295 1.15 -12.48 -5.90
CA GLU A 295 2.48 -12.93 -5.51
C GLU A 295 2.57 -13.09 -3.97
N GLY A 296 3.45 -13.98 -3.52
CA GLY A 296 3.68 -14.22 -2.09
C GLY A 296 2.80 -15.32 -1.48
N ALA A 297 3.17 -15.77 -0.29
CA ALA A 297 2.47 -16.82 0.45
C ALA A 297 1.35 -16.22 1.29
N ALA A 298 0.16 -16.03 0.72
CA ALA A 298 -1.01 -15.52 1.41
C ALA A 298 -2.25 -16.37 1.12
N MET A 299 -3.11 -16.56 2.11
CA MET A 299 -4.37 -17.30 1.97
C MET A 299 -5.54 -16.32 1.80
N LEU A 300 -6.28 -16.47 0.71
CA LEU A 300 -7.45 -15.63 0.41
C LEU A 300 -8.70 -16.23 1.08
N ALA A 301 -9.22 -15.58 2.12
CA ALA A 301 -10.36 -16.11 2.90
C ALA A 301 -11.66 -15.31 2.70
N GLY A 302 -11.60 -14.09 2.16
CA GLY A 302 -12.78 -13.23 2.07
C GLY A 302 -13.26 -12.79 3.45
N ALA A 303 -14.57 -12.62 3.58
CA ALA A 303 -15.24 -12.27 4.84
C ALA A 303 -15.98 -13.46 5.48
N ASP A 304 -15.84 -14.64 4.95
CA ASP A 304 -16.48 -15.86 5.47
C ASP A 304 -15.80 -16.31 6.77
N PRO A 305 -16.55 -16.41 7.89
CA PRO A 305 -15.96 -16.72 9.18
C PRO A 305 -15.32 -18.11 9.26
N ASP A 306 -15.87 -19.12 8.58
CA ASP A 306 -15.32 -20.47 8.61
C ASP A 306 -14.02 -20.56 7.82
N ARG A 307 -13.96 -19.92 6.65
CA ARG A 307 -12.73 -19.82 5.84
C ARG A 307 -11.62 -19.06 6.58
N ILE A 308 -11.96 -17.95 7.25
CA ILE A 308 -10.97 -17.18 8.03
C ILE A 308 -10.41 -18.03 9.18
N VAL A 309 -11.28 -18.68 9.95
CA VAL A 309 -10.85 -19.51 11.08
C VAL A 309 -10.00 -20.67 10.59
N HIS A 310 -10.45 -21.42 9.57
CA HIS A 310 -9.69 -22.54 9.01
C HIS A 310 -8.30 -22.13 8.52
N ALA A 311 -8.22 -21.01 7.77
CA ALA A 311 -6.95 -20.46 7.30
C ALA A 311 -6.02 -20.04 8.46
N ALA A 312 -6.57 -19.41 9.50
CA ALA A 312 -5.81 -18.98 10.66
C ALA A 312 -5.29 -20.19 11.49
N GLU A 313 -6.12 -21.20 11.68
CA GLU A 313 -5.76 -22.41 12.43
C GLU A 313 -4.60 -23.17 11.79
N ALA A 314 -4.57 -23.26 10.48
CA ALA A 314 -3.47 -23.92 9.75
C ALA A 314 -2.09 -23.35 10.12
N TRP A 315 -2.02 -22.04 10.39
CA TRP A 315 -0.79 -21.38 10.84
C TRP A 315 -0.59 -21.46 12.36
N LEU A 316 -1.64 -21.21 13.14
CA LEU A 316 -1.56 -21.15 14.60
C LEU A 316 -1.25 -22.50 15.22
N GLU A 317 -1.70 -23.60 14.62
CA GLU A 317 -1.42 -24.98 15.07
C GLU A 317 -0.08 -25.53 14.54
N GLY A 318 0.62 -24.76 13.70
CA GLY A 318 1.89 -25.17 13.12
C GLY A 318 1.76 -26.29 12.07
N THR A 319 0.55 -26.49 11.52
CA THR A 319 0.33 -27.44 10.41
C THR A 319 1.04 -26.95 9.13
N LEU A 320 1.15 -25.61 8.98
CA LEU A 320 1.93 -24.97 7.94
C LEU A 320 3.21 -24.38 8.54
N PRO A 321 4.38 -24.57 7.90
CA PRO A 321 5.61 -23.91 8.33
C PRO A 321 5.50 -22.40 8.08
N PRO A 322 6.09 -21.54 8.93
CA PRO A 322 6.13 -20.12 8.67
C PRO A 322 6.82 -19.85 7.32
N PRO A 323 6.29 -18.92 6.52
CA PRO A 323 6.90 -18.59 5.23
C PRO A 323 8.29 -17.96 5.44
N ALA A 324 9.21 -18.24 4.51
CA ALA A 324 10.45 -17.50 4.45
C ALA A 324 10.19 -16.04 3.97
N PRO A 325 11.01 -15.07 4.39
CA PRO A 325 10.99 -13.74 3.81
C PRO A 325 11.07 -13.79 2.28
N SER A 326 10.25 -13.01 1.61
CA SER A 326 10.10 -13.02 0.15
C SER A 326 10.29 -11.63 -0.42
N ASP A 327 11.02 -11.54 -1.53
CA ASP A 327 11.19 -10.34 -2.33
C ASP A 327 10.18 -10.25 -3.50
N ALA A 328 9.12 -11.04 -3.49
CA ALA A 328 8.15 -11.13 -4.61
C ALA A 328 7.64 -9.75 -5.08
N TYR A 329 7.58 -8.78 -4.19
CA TYR A 329 7.11 -7.41 -4.46
C TYR A 329 8.23 -6.37 -4.52
N GLY A 330 9.48 -6.73 -4.25
CA GLY A 330 10.62 -5.81 -4.27
C GLY A 330 11.71 -6.19 -3.29
N ASP A 331 12.90 -5.70 -3.55
CA ASP A 331 14.14 -5.95 -2.81
C ASP A 331 14.55 -4.76 -1.92
N GLY A 332 13.72 -3.72 -1.84
CA GLY A 332 14.00 -2.50 -1.08
C GLY A 332 14.90 -1.48 -1.78
N PHE A 333 15.02 -1.56 -3.11
CA PHE A 333 15.77 -0.63 -3.95
C PHE A 333 14.94 -0.02 -5.08
N ALA A 334 13.61 -0.01 -4.93
CA ALA A 334 12.71 0.59 -5.91
C ALA A 334 12.94 2.09 -6.08
N ALA A 335 13.19 2.81 -4.99
CA ALA A 335 13.43 4.25 -5.01
C ALA A 335 14.67 4.59 -5.87
N ALA A 336 15.76 3.86 -5.75
CA ALA A 336 16.96 4.08 -6.57
C ALA A 336 16.65 3.90 -8.07
N ARG A 337 15.95 2.82 -8.44
CA ARG A 337 15.55 2.56 -9.84
C ARG A 337 14.63 3.63 -10.41
N ILE A 338 13.70 4.13 -9.59
CA ILE A 338 12.79 5.23 -9.97
C ILE A 338 13.59 6.52 -10.22
N VAL A 339 14.54 6.84 -9.34
CA VAL A 339 15.41 8.03 -9.51
C VAL A 339 16.30 7.90 -10.74
N ASP A 340 16.87 6.71 -11.00
CA ASP A 340 17.65 6.45 -12.22
C ASP A 340 16.83 6.72 -13.48
N ALA A 341 15.60 6.20 -13.56
CA ALA A 341 14.72 6.46 -14.68
C ALA A 341 14.38 7.96 -14.83
N LEU A 342 14.05 8.64 -13.74
CA LEU A 342 13.73 10.06 -13.71
C LEU A 342 14.93 10.92 -14.14
N ALA A 343 16.14 10.51 -13.80
CA ALA A 343 17.38 11.15 -14.19
C ALA A 343 17.84 10.77 -15.62
N GLY A 344 17.10 9.93 -16.32
CA GLY A 344 17.47 9.46 -17.66
C GLY A 344 18.64 8.46 -17.70
N ARG A 345 18.93 7.82 -16.57
CA ARG A 345 19.95 6.77 -16.47
C ARG A 345 19.37 5.39 -16.81
N PRO A 346 20.20 4.43 -17.20
CA PRO A 346 19.76 3.03 -17.35
C PRO A 346 19.20 2.49 -16.05
N VAL A 347 18.09 1.77 -16.13
CA VAL A 347 17.45 1.13 -14.97
C VAL A 347 17.81 -0.35 -14.93
N ASP A 348 18.42 -0.79 -13.84
CA ASP A 348 18.56 -2.21 -13.54
C ASP A 348 17.22 -2.73 -13.01
N GLU A 349 16.40 -3.28 -13.90
CA GLU A 349 15.04 -3.67 -13.56
C GLU A 349 14.99 -4.77 -12.49
N PHE A 350 14.06 -4.64 -11.57
CA PHE A 350 13.83 -5.62 -10.52
C PHE A 350 13.37 -6.97 -11.09
N VAL A 351 14.06 -8.02 -10.68
CA VAL A 351 13.70 -9.40 -10.98
C VAL A 351 13.53 -10.14 -9.64
N PRO A 352 12.29 -10.57 -9.30
CA PRO A 352 12.09 -11.29 -8.04
C PRO A 352 12.83 -12.62 -8.07
N ASN A 353 13.46 -12.99 -6.95
CA ASN A 353 14.02 -14.30 -6.78
C ASN A 353 12.89 -15.33 -6.88
N ARG A 354 13.02 -16.30 -7.77
CA ARG A 354 12.06 -17.40 -7.94
C ARG A 354 12.15 -18.35 -6.74
N LEU A 355 11.60 -17.93 -5.59
CA LEU A 355 11.22 -18.87 -4.53
C LEU A 355 9.95 -19.57 -5.01
N ALA A 356 9.86 -20.85 -4.75
CA ALA A 356 8.91 -21.87 -5.21
C ALA A 356 7.55 -21.34 -5.73
N PRO A 357 7.02 -21.91 -6.81
CA PRO A 357 5.81 -21.41 -7.45
C PRO A 357 4.66 -21.34 -6.43
N ALA A 358 3.95 -20.22 -6.43
CA ALA A 358 2.73 -19.99 -5.63
C ALA A 358 1.63 -21.07 -5.84
N SER A 359 1.81 -21.97 -6.79
CA SER A 359 0.91 -23.07 -7.12
C SER A 359 0.75 -24.12 -6.01
N SER A 360 1.63 -24.17 -5.01
CA SER A 360 1.47 -25.12 -3.88
C SER A 360 0.61 -24.59 -2.73
N TRP A 361 0.28 -23.29 -2.71
CA TRP A 361 -0.44 -22.65 -1.60
C TRP A 361 -1.83 -22.13 -1.95
N SER A 362 -2.21 -22.15 -3.23
CA SER A 362 -3.58 -21.88 -3.64
C SER A 362 -4.47 -23.11 -3.35
N MET A 363 -4.60 -23.51 -2.10
CA MET A 363 -5.72 -24.33 -1.70
C MET A 363 -6.99 -23.50 -1.91
N ARG A 364 -7.65 -23.72 -3.05
CA ARG A 364 -9.07 -23.40 -3.16
C ARG A 364 -9.75 -24.31 -2.12
N ILE A 365 -10.18 -23.72 -1.02
CA ILE A 365 -11.07 -24.38 -0.10
C ILE A 365 -12.38 -24.54 -0.88
N SER A 366 -12.63 -25.75 -1.38
CA SER A 366 -13.88 -26.17 -2.02
C SER A 366 -15.02 -26.15 -1.02
#